data_74a7a323f51b01c8fe5b871c77740f25
#
_entry.id   74a7a323f51b01c8fe5b871c77740f25
#
_cell.length_a   1.000
_cell.length_b   1.000
_cell.length_c   1.000
_cell.angle_alpha   90.00
_cell.angle_beta   90.00
_cell.angle_gamma   90.00
#
_symmetry.space_group_name_H-M   'P 1'
#
loop_
_entity.id
_entity.type
_entity.pdbx_description
1 polymer ?
#
loop_
_entity_poly.entity_id
_entity_poly.type
_entity_poly.pdbx_seq_one_letter_code
_entity_poly.pdbx_strand_id
1 'polypeptide(L)'
;MAYSDVIIRQCGPRDADSDNDLRILWRMLKMMKTGFIRYLLAIIFMSAALSVFDMITALLFKNIIFRVENYAQRNMFAGLLKEVLLCAGIGCLMLFIYALSFYVYTMEAKKGGADLQKALYSKCMRLPYSYYEQTGSSEFMSKVINDCERAQGIYGSRFRRVLMPFLMMSFYLTAMLMLSWQVTLCLFGASAILLVINGLFIEPMQRVSWEMSTINVSIAERISNILSGIEQIKIFSLKSVMVEQYIKENEKYRKEQNKRNFMSASLDGLNQIFELLGSLVFIAVGLVMVSQGITTVDRLAAVYLLYGSM
;
A
#
# COMPACT_ATOMS: atom_id res chain seq x y z
N MET A 1 10.00 37.91 -2.77
CA MET A 1 10.37 37.37 -1.46
C MET A 1 9.16 36.95 -0.58
N ALA A 2 7.99 37.51 -0.73
CA ALA A 2 6.83 37.18 0.15
C ALA A 2 5.99 35.95 -0.28
N TYR A 3 6.16 35.44 -1.49
CA TYR A 3 5.31 34.36 -2.04
C TYR A 3 5.85 32.96 -1.72
N SER A 4 7.17 32.80 -1.64
CA SER A 4 7.82 31.54 -1.24
C SER A 4 7.53 31.18 0.23
N ASP A 5 7.46 32.17 1.11
CA ASP A 5 7.22 31.95 2.54
C ASP A 5 5.78 31.49 2.86
N VAL A 6 4.81 31.87 2.02
CA VAL A 6 3.41 31.45 2.18
C VAL A 6 3.23 29.99 1.73
N ILE A 7 3.88 29.57 0.64
CA ILE A 7 3.81 28.18 0.16
C ILE A 7 4.57 27.25 1.12
N ILE A 8 5.73 27.67 1.63
CA ILE A 8 6.52 26.87 2.59
C ILE A 8 5.79 26.72 3.93
N ARG A 9 5.05 27.74 4.39
CA ARG A 9 4.24 27.65 5.61
C ARG A 9 3.01 26.73 5.46
N GLN A 10 2.48 26.56 4.26
CA GLN A 10 1.36 25.61 4.02
C GLN A 10 1.83 24.17 3.84
N CYS A 11 3.13 23.94 3.63
CA CYS A 11 3.73 22.62 3.44
C CYS A 11 4.70 22.19 4.56
N GLY A 12 4.80 22.95 5.67
CA GLY A 12 5.53 22.50 6.86
C GLY A 12 4.97 21.18 7.39
N PRO A 13 5.72 20.42 8.22
CA PRO A 13 5.15 19.28 8.91
C PRO A 13 3.94 19.82 9.69
N ARG A 14 2.75 19.57 9.14
CA ARG A 14 1.53 19.70 9.91
C ARG A 14 1.72 18.71 11.05
N ASP A 15 1.78 19.19 12.26
CA ASP A 15 1.40 18.39 13.39
C ASP A 15 0.14 17.66 12.93
N ALA A 16 0.24 16.36 12.74
CA ALA A 16 -0.78 15.57 12.10
C ALA A 16 -2.01 15.66 13.00
N ASP A 17 -2.88 16.59 12.68
CA ASP A 17 -4.24 16.64 13.19
C ASP A 17 -4.95 15.47 12.46
N SER A 18 -4.60 14.26 12.89
CA SER A 18 -5.08 12.99 12.31
C SER A 18 -6.61 12.95 12.28
N ASP A 19 -7.25 13.65 13.21
CA ASP A 19 -8.69 13.83 13.25
C ASP A 19 -9.24 14.65 12.08
N ASN A 20 -8.51 15.65 11.60
CA ASN A 20 -8.92 16.45 10.45
C ASN A 20 -8.74 15.66 9.13
N ASP A 21 -7.66 14.90 9.00
CA ASP A 21 -7.38 14.12 7.80
C ASP A 21 -8.39 12.97 7.62
N LEU A 22 -8.75 12.29 8.71
CA LEU A 22 -9.80 11.25 8.70
C LEU A 22 -11.18 11.84 8.37
N ARG A 23 -11.51 13.02 8.88
CA ARG A 23 -12.76 13.72 8.54
C ARG A 23 -12.80 14.12 7.07
N ILE A 24 -11.68 14.57 6.52
CA ILE A 24 -11.57 14.93 5.09
C ILE A 24 -11.77 13.67 4.23
N LEU A 25 -11.08 12.57 4.54
CA LEU A 25 -11.25 11.29 3.84
C LEU A 25 -12.70 10.81 3.91
N TRP A 26 -13.32 10.86 5.08
CA TRP A 26 -14.72 10.47 5.26
C TRP A 26 -15.68 11.34 4.45
N ARG A 27 -15.46 12.66 4.43
CA ARG A 27 -16.25 13.58 3.60
C ARG A 27 -16.09 13.28 2.10
N MET A 28 -14.87 12.99 1.65
CA MET A 28 -14.62 12.60 0.25
C MET A 28 -15.34 11.30 -0.09
N LEU A 29 -15.23 10.27 0.74
CA LEU A 29 -15.93 8.99 0.54
C LEU A 29 -17.45 9.16 0.52
N LYS A 30 -18.01 10.04 1.36
CA LYS A 30 -19.44 10.34 1.39
C LYS A 30 -19.92 11.03 0.10
N MET A 31 -19.04 11.70 -0.65
CA MET A 31 -19.40 12.28 -1.96
C MET A 31 -19.75 11.24 -3.03
N MET A 32 -19.33 9.98 -2.87
CA MET A 32 -19.70 8.87 -3.77
C MET A 32 -21.18 8.46 -3.66
N LYS A 33 -21.98 9.11 -2.79
CA LYS A 33 -23.42 8.88 -2.61
C LYS A 33 -23.79 7.38 -2.60
N THR A 34 -24.58 6.93 -3.58
CA THR A 34 -25.07 5.54 -3.68
C THR A 34 -24.02 4.52 -4.11
N GLY A 35 -22.90 4.94 -4.70
CA GLY A 35 -21.82 4.06 -5.15
C GLY A 35 -20.93 3.55 -4.01
N PHE A 36 -20.90 4.23 -2.86
CA PHE A 36 -20.00 3.89 -1.74
C PHE A 36 -20.21 2.48 -1.19
N ILE A 37 -21.45 2.05 -1.01
CA ILE A 37 -21.77 0.70 -0.50
C ILE A 37 -21.29 -0.36 -1.50
N ARG A 38 -21.55 -0.19 -2.80
CA ARG A 38 -21.11 -1.11 -3.86
C ARG A 38 -19.60 -1.16 -3.94
N TYR A 39 -18.93 -0.03 -3.80
CA TYR A 39 -17.49 0.09 -3.75
C TYR A 39 -16.88 -0.68 -2.56
N LEU A 40 -17.42 -0.52 -1.34
CA LEU A 40 -16.98 -1.26 -0.16
C LEU A 40 -17.25 -2.76 -0.30
N LEU A 41 -18.44 -3.15 -0.74
CA LEU A 41 -18.77 -4.55 -0.97
C LEU A 41 -17.82 -5.18 -1.99
N ALA A 42 -17.47 -4.49 -3.06
CA ALA A 42 -16.52 -4.97 -4.04
C ALA A 42 -15.14 -5.23 -3.43
N ILE A 43 -14.63 -4.36 -2.56
CA ILE A 43 -13.36 -4.57 -1.84
C ILE A 43 -13.45 -5.76 -0.88
N ILE A 44 -14.56 -5.90 -0.16
CA ILE A 44 -14.78 -7.03 0.76
C ILE A 44 -14.83 -8.36 -0.02
N PHE A 45 -15.56 -8.42 -1.14
CA PHE A 45 -15.60 -9.63 -1.98
C PHE A 45 -14.25 -9.95 -2.61
N MET A 46 -13.48 -8.93 -3.02
CA MET A 46 -12.11 -9.14 -3.52
C MET A 46 -11.20 -9.73 -2.45
N SER A 47 -11.19 -9.16 -1.25
CA SER A 47 -10.37 -9.65 -0.14
C SER A 47 -10.81 -11.03 0.32
N ALA A 48 -12.12 -11.28 0.40
CA ALA A 48 -12.65 -12.59 0.73
C ALA A 48 -12.29 -13.66 -0.31
N ALA A 49 -12.39 -13.35 -1.60
CA ALA A 49 -12.05 -14.29 -2.68
C ALA A 49 -10.58 -14.71 -2.63
N LEU A 50 -9.64 -13.78 -2.42
CA LEU A 50 -8.22 -14.09 -2.29
C LEU A 50 -7.95 -14.89 -1.00
N SER A 51 -8.49 -14.44 0.14
CA SER A 51 -8.26 -15.12 1.41
C SER A 51 -8.84 -16.54 1.43
N VAL A 52 -10.00 -16.76 0.80
CA VAL A 52 -10.58 -18.10 0.66
C VAL A 52 -9.74 -18.96 -0.29
N PHE A 53 -9.19 -18.40 -1.36
CA PHE A 53 -8.27 -19.12 -2.23
C PHE A 53 -7.03 -19.61 -1.48
N ASP A 54 -6.38 -18.73 -0.69
CA ASP A 54 -5.21 -19.08 0.11
C ASP A 54 -5.56 -20.10 1.23
N MET A 55 -6.74 -19.97 1.84
CA MET A 55 -7.23 -20.92 2.83
C MET A 55 -7.44 -22.32 2.22
N ILE A 56 -8.00 -22.38 1.00
CA ILE A 56 -8.20 -23.66 0.28
C ILE A 56 -6.85 -24.30 -0.06
N THR A 57 -5.88 -23.52 -0.52
CA THR A 57 -4.53 -24.03 -0.79
C THR A 57 -3.87 -24.54 0.49
N ALA A 58 -4.00 -23.86 1.62
CA ALA A 58 -3.47 -24.31 2.90
C ALA A 58 -4.17 -25.62 3.38
N LEU A 59 -5.48 -25.74 3.21
CA LEU A 59 -6.22 -26.96 3.53
C LEU A 59 -5.84 -28.13 2.61
N LEU A 60 -5.56 -27.85 1.33
CA LEU A 60 -5.07 -28.87 0.40
C LEU A 60 -3.71 -29.41 0.86
N PHE A 61 -2.76 -28.52 1.20
CA PHE A 61 -1.47 -28.93 1.76
C PHE A 61 -1.62 -29.73 3.03
N LYS A 62 -2.51 -29.32 3.94
CA LYS A 62 -2.86 -30.07 5.14
C LYS A 62 -3.29 -31.51 4.80
N ASN A 63 -4.23 -31.67 3.87
CA ASN A 63 -4.75 -32.98 3.47
C ASN A 63 -3.68 -33.85 2.79
N ILE A 64 -2.81 -33.23 1.97
CA ILE A 64 -1.69 -33.95 1.33
C ILE A 64 -0.74 -34.51 2.40
N ILE A 65 -0.30 -33.68 3.35
CA ILE A 65 0.61 -34.09 4.43
C ILE A 65 -0.03 -35.20 5.27
N PHE A 66 -1.26 -35.05 5.67
CA PHE A 66 -2.00 -36.07 6.43
C PHE A 66 -2.10 -37.41 5.69
N ARG A 67 -2.30 -37.39 4.36
CA ARG A 67 -2.33 -38.63 3.55
C ARG A 67 -0.96 -39.25 3.39
N VAL A 68 0.09 -38.45 3.20
CA VAL A 68 1.48 -38.95 3.09
C VAL A 68 1.90 -39.63 4.39
N GLU A 69 1.51 -39.06 5.53
CA GLU A 69 1.84 -39.62 6.86
C GLU A 69 1.12 -40.93 7.15
N ASN A 70 -0.17 -41.04 6.74
CA ASN A 70 -1.02 -42.19 7.13
C ASN A 70 -1.14 -43.28 6.05
N TYR A 71 -0.75 -43.02 4.81
CA TYR A 71 -1.03 -43.94 3.69
C TYR A 71 0.19 -44.20 2.80
N ALA A 72 0.97 -45.18 3.17
CA ALA A 72 1.98 -45.78 2.28
C ALA A 72 1.36 -46.75 1.25
N GLN A 73 0.16 -46.49 0.67
CA GLN A 73 -0.54 -47.47 -0.15
C GLN A 73 -1.05 -47.00 -1.53
N ARG A 74 -1.23 -47.99 -2.39
CA ARG A 74 -1.40 -48.12 -3.85
C ARG A 74 -2.42 -47.20 -4.57
N ASN A 75 -3.30 -46.49 -3.87
CA ASN A 75 -4.34 -45.63 -4.47
C ASN A 75 -4.15 -44.11 -4.20
N MET A 76 -2.95 -43.71 -3.81
CA MET A 76 -2.62 -42.34 -3.40
C MET A 76 -2.85 -41.33 -4.55
N PHE A 77 -2.46 -41.67 -5.79
CA PHE A 77 -2.53 -40.76 -6.94
C PHE A 77 -3.96 -40.37 -7.35
N ALA A 78 -4.90 -41.32 -7.37
CA ALA A 78 -6.29 -41.03 -7.79
C ALA A 78 -7.00 -40.10 -6.79
N GLY A 79 -6.76 -40.31 -5.49
CA GLY A 79 -7.31 -39.45 -4.45
C GLY A 79 -6.75 -38.03 -4.45
N LEU A 80 -5.42 -37.91 -4.63
CA LEU A 80 -4.75 -36.61 -4.74
C LEU A 80 -5.19 -35.85 -5.99
N LEU A 81 -5.29 -36.52 -7.14
CA LEU A 81 -5.74 -35.90 -8.39
C LEU A 81 -7.13 -35.29 -8.26
N LYS A 82 -8.05 -35.98 -7.60
CA LYS A 82 -9.41 -35.48 -7.33
C LYS A 82 -9.40 -34.24 -6.47
N GLU A 83 -8.59 -34.21 -5.40
CA GLU A 83 -8.48 -33.03 -4.53
C GLU A 83 -7.85 -31.84 -5.23
N VAL A 84 -6.79 -32.08 -6.00
CA VAL A 84 -6.14 -31.02 -6.80
C VAL A 84 -7.09 -30.44 -7.84
N LEU A 85 -7.85 -31.28 -8.56
CA LEU A 85 -8.83 -30.83 -9.54
C LEU A 85 -9.97 -30.04 -8.88
N LEU A 86 -10.43 -30.47 -7.71
CA LEU A 86 -11.47 -29.76 -6.95
C LEU A 86 -10.96 -28.40 -6.50
N CYS A 87 -9.74 -28.32 -5.94
CA CYS A 87 -9.13 -27.06 -5.55
C CYS A 87 -8.87 -26.12 -6.74
N ALA A 88 -8.43 -26.67 -7.89
CA ALA A 88 -8.28 -25.90 -9.10
C ALA A 88 -9.63 -25.33 -9.58
N GLY A 89 -10.70 -26.12 -9.54
CA GLY A 89 -12.06 -25.67 -9.88
C GLY A 89 -12.54 -24.54 -8.98
N ILE A 90 -12.38 -24.70 -7.66
CA ILE A 90 -12.75 -23.65 -6.69
C ILE A 90 -11.83 -22.43 -6.89
N GLY A 91 -10.55 -22.62 -7.13
CA GLY A 91 -9.60 -21.55 -7.43
C GLY A 91 -10.02 -20.72 -8.65
N CYS A 92 -10.40 -21.37 -9.74
CA CYS A 92 -10.93 -20.68 -10.92
C CYS A 92 -12.21 -19.89 -10.60
N LEU A 93 -13.11 -20.45 -9.80
CA LEU A 93 -14.31 -19.74 -9.32
C LEU A 93 -13.97 -18.50 -8.51
N MET A 94 -13.01 -18.61 -7.57
CA MET A 94 -12.57 -17.48 -6.75
C MET A 94 -11.88 -16.40 -7.56
N LEU A 95 -11.07 -16.77 -8.55
CA LEU A 95 -10.47 -15.81 -9.49
C LEU A 95 -11.54 -15.10 -10.33
N PHE A 96 -12.58 -15.80 -10.74
CA PHE A 96 -13.71 -15.19 -11.45
C PHE A 96 -14.45 -14.18 -10.58
N ILE A 97 -14.75 -14.54 -9.32
CA ILE A 97 -15.37 -13.63 -8.33
C ILE A 97 -14.47 -12.42 -8.09
N TYR A 98 -13.17 -12.62 -7.95
CA TYR A 98 -12.19 -11.55 -7.81
C TYR A 98 -12.22 -10.59 -9.01
N ALA A 99 -12.17 -11.12 -10.24
CA ALA A 99 -12.19 -10.32 -11.46
C ALA A 99 -13.48 -9.51 -11.60
N LEU A 100 -14.63 -10.11 -11.29
CA LEU A 100 -15.92 -9.42 -11.31
C LEU A 100 -15.96 -8.30 -10.26
N SER A 101 -15.50 -8.58 -9.05
CA SER A 101 -15.45 -7.61 -7.96
C SER A 101 -14.47 -6.48 -8.28
N PHE A 102 -13.32 -6.78 -8.89
CA PHE A 102 -12.36 -5.78 -9.36
C PHE A 102 -12.94 -4.88 -10.44
N TYR A 103 -13.73 -5.43 -11.36
CA TYR A 103 -14.43 -4.64 -12.37
C TYR A 103 -15.43 -3.66 -11.73
N VAL A 104 -16.28 -4.15 -10.83
CA VAL A 104 -17.26 -3.31 -10.09
C VAL A 104 -16.53 -2.22 -9.29
N TYR A 105 -15.49 -2.59 -8.55
CA TYR A 105 -14.64 -1.66 -7.81
C TYR A 105 -14.09 -0.54 -8.70
N THR A 106 -13.49 -0.90 -9.84
CA THR A 106 -12.88 0.07 -10.76
C THR A 106 -13.93 0.99 -11.38
N MET A 107 -15.10 0.46 -11.70
CA MET A 107 -16.22 1.23 -12.25
C MET A 107 -16.73 2.26 -11.23
N GLU A 108 -16.96 1.85 -9.98
CA GLU A 108 -17.45 2.75 -8.94
C GLU A 108 -16.38 3.77 -8.51
N ALA A 109 -15.09 3.39 -8.49
CA ALA A 109 -13.98 4.32 -8.24
C ALA A 109 -13.91 5.42 -9.31
N LYS A 110 -14.07 5.08 -10.58
CA LYS A 110 -14.11 6.06 -11.69
C LYS A 110 -15.33 6.96 -11.62
N LYS A 111 -16.51 6.42 -11.26
CA LYS A 111 -17.71 7.23 -11.04
C LYS A 111 -17.52 8.23 -9.90
N GLY A 112 -16.94 7.79 -8.77
CA GLY A 112 -16.61 8.67 -7.64
C GLY A 112 -15.66 9.79 -8.03
N GLY A 113 -14.65 9.48 -8.87
CA GLY A 113 -13.76 10.48 -9.44
C GLY A 113 -14.49 11.50 -10.35
N ALA A 114 -15.40 11.04 -11.19
CA ALA A 114 -16.20 11.91 -12.04
C ALA A 114 -17.16 12.80 -11.24
N ASP A 115 -17.75 12.28 -10.16
CA ASP A 115 -18.62 13.06 -9.27
C ASP A 115 -17.83 14.15 -8.54
N LEU A 116 -16.59 13.86 -8.13
CA LEU A 116 -15.67 14.84 -7.57
C LEU A 116 -15.34 15.95 -8.58
N GLN A 117 -15.03 15.58 -9.83
CA GLN A 117 -14.78 16.56 -10.91
C GLN A 117 -15.98 17.46 -11.15
N LYS A 118 -17.18 16.89 -11.24
CA LYS A 118 -18.43 17.66 -11.40
C LYS A 118 -18.65 18.63 -10.25
N ALA A 119 -18.46 18.18 -9.02
CA ALA A 119 -18.61 19.01 -7.83
C ALA A 119 -17.59 20.16 -7.81
N LEU A 120 -16.34 19.89 -8.17
CA LEU A 120 -15.27 20.88 -8.25
C LEU A 120 -15.57 21.91 -9.35
N TYR A 121 -15.93 21.44 -10.56
CA TYR A 121 -16.27 22.31 -11.68
C TYR A 121 -17.46 23.21 -11.36
N SER A 122 -18.53 22.65 -10.77
CA SER A 122 -19.70 23.43 -10.32
C SER A 122 -19.32 24.49 -9.29
N LYS A 123 -18.36 24.20 -8.40
CA LYS A 123 -17.87 25.18 -7.42
C LYS A 123 -17.02 26.26 -8.09
N CYS A 124 -16.15 25.89 -9.03
CA CYS A 124 -15.36 26.85 -9.81
C CYS A 124 -16.28 27.86 -10.52
N MET A 125 -17.32 27.39 -11.19
CA MET A 125 -18.27 28.27 -11.91
C MET A 125 -19.03 29.25 -11.02
N ARG A 126 -19.02 29.05 -9.69
CA ARG A 126 -19.66 29.95 -8.72
C ARG A 126 -18.69 30.93 -8.04
N LEU A 127 -17.39 30.84 -8.35
CA LEU A 127 -16.40 31.75 -7.80
C LEU A 127 -16.53 33.13 -8.46
N PRO A 128 -16.30 34.24 -7.71
CA PRO A 128 -16.37 35.59 -8.25
C PRO A 128 -15.19 35.82 -9.24
N TYR A 129 -15.43 36.69 -10.24
CA TYR A 129 -14.46 36.98 -11.30
C TYR A 129 -13.13 37.51 -10.74
N SER A 130 -13.15 38.29 -9.66
CA SER A 130 -11.96 38.81 -8.99
C SER A 130 -10.98 37.73 -8.53
N TYR A 131 -11.46 36.52 -8.26
CA TYR A 131 -10.60 35.39 -7.91
C TYR A 131 -9.76 34.90 -9.10
N TYR A 132 -10.34 34.91 -10.28
CA TYR A 132 -9.66 34.51 -11.52
C TYR A 132 -8.61 35.55 -11.99
N GLU A 133 -8.86 36.84 -11.75
CA GLU A 133 -7.89 37.91 -12.05
C GLU A 133 -6.64 37.82 -11.17
N GLN A 134 -6.82 37.47 -9.88
CA GLN A 134 -5.68 37.38 -8.93
C GLN A 134 -4.82 36.13 -9.15
N THR A 135 -5.40 35.02 -9.58
CA THR A 135 -4.71 33.72 -9.64
C THR A 135 -4.15 33.40 -11.03
N GLY A 136 -4.60 34.10 -12.08
CA GLY A 136 -4.27 33.75 -13.46
C GLY A 136 -4.96 32.47 -13.94
N SER A 137 -5.55 32.49 -15.12
CA SER A 137 -6.38 31.39 -15.62
C SER A 137 -5.60 30.08 -15.81
N SER A 138 -4.35 30.14 -16.24
CA SER A 138 -3.50 28.96 -16.48
C SER A 138 -3.05 28.29 -15.18
N GLU A 139 -2.67 29.06 -14.16
CA GLU A 139 -2.27 28.53 -12.86
C GLU A 139 -3.46 27.91 -12.14
N PHE A 140 -4.63 28.56 -12.20
CA PHE A 140 -5.84 28.04 -11.65
C PHE A 140 -6.26 26.70 -12.28
N MET A 141 -6.26 26.61 -13.61
CA MET A 141 -6.59 25.38 -14.33
C MET A 141 -5.61 24.26 -14.02
N SER A 142 -4.32 24.54 -13.95
CA SER A 142 -3.30 23.55 -13.57
C SER A 142 -3.53 23.00 -12.17
N LYS A 143 -3.80 23.87 -11.18
CA LYS A 143 -4.13 23.44 -9.80
C LYS A 143 -5.40 22.58 -9.79
N VAL A 144 -6.47 23.02 -10.45
CA VAL A 144 -7.75 22.29 -10.48
C VAL A 144 -7.59 20.91 -11.10
N ILE A 145 -6.87 20.79 -12.23
CA ILE A 145 -6.68 19.49 -12.90
C ILE A 145 -5.79 18.58 -12.06
N ASN A 146 -4.61 19.04 -11.66
CA ASN A 146 -3.62 18.22 -10.94
C ASN A 146 -4.10 17.82 -9.55
N ASP A 147 -4.71 18.72 -8.80
CA ASP A 147 -5.21 18.42 -7.45
C ASP A 147 -6.44 17.52 -7.50
N CYS A 148 -7.28 17.68 -8.53
CA CYS A 148 -8.41 16.78 -8.75
C CYS A 148 -7.94 15.36 -9.10
N GLU A 149 -6.93 15.21 -9.95
CA GLU A 149 -6.36 13.91 -10.31
C GLU A 149 -5.73 13.23 -9.08
N ARG A 150 -4.98 13.98 -8.27
CA ARG A 150 -4.43 13.49 -7.01
C ARG A 150 -5.52 13.04 -6.03
N ALA A 151 -6.61 13.82 -5.93
CA ALA A 151 -7.73 13.50 -5.07
C ALA A 151 -8.52 12.27 -5.57
N GLN A 152 -8.68 12.10 -6.89
CA GLN A 152 -9.26 10.89 -7.49
C GLN A 152 -8.46 9.62 -7.16
N GLY A 153 -7.14 9.74 -7.00
CA GLY A 153 -6.28 8.63 -6.56
C GLY A 153 -6.71 8.02 -5.21
N ILE A 154 -7.45 8.76 -4.38
CA ILE A 154 -8.00 8.25 -3.11
C ILE A 154 -9.08 7.20 -3.39
N TYR A 155 -10.02 7.47 -4.32
CA TYR A 155 -11.05 6.52 -4.72
C TYR A 155 -10.48 5.31 -5.48
N GLY A 156 -9.37 5.51 -6.20
CA GLY A 156 -8.67 4.47 -6.94
C GLY A 156 -7.88 3.53 -6.03
N SER A 157 -6.55 3.62 -6.08
CA SER A 157 -5.68 2.63 -5.45
C SER A 157 -5.37 2.89 -3.96
N ARG A 158 -5.44 4.16 -3.49
CA ARG A 158 -4.94 4.49 -2.14
C ARG A 158 -5.80 3.90 -1.04
N PHE A 159 -7.11 4.10 -1.09
CA PHE A 159 -8.03 3.57 -0.08
C PHE A 159 -8.06 2.03 -0.08
N ARG A 160 -8.10 1.42 -1.27
CA ARG A 160 -8.04 -0.04 -1.41
C ARG A 160 -6.75 -0.62 -0.83
N ARG A 161 -5.60 0.05 -1.05
CA ARG A 161 -4.29 -0.40 -0.56
C ARG A 161 -4.20 -0.47 0.96
N VAL A 162 -5.03 0.30 1.67
CA VAL A 162 -5.11 0.26 3.14
C VAL A 162 -6.17 -0.73 3.58
N LEU A 163 -7.38 -0.66 3.01
CA LEU A 163 -8.52 -1.44 3.50
C LEU A 163 -8.41 -2.93 3.16
N MET A 164 -7.92 -3.27 1.96
CA MET A 164 -7.85 -4.66 1.51
C MET A 164 -6.92 -5.54 2.36
N PRO A 165 -5.66 -5.15 2.67
CA PRO A 165 -4.81 -5.93 3.56
C PRO A 165 -5.40 -6.09 4.96
N PHE A 166 -6.07 -5.06 5.49
CA PHE A 166 -6.72 -5.13 6.79
C PHE A 166 -7.84 -6.17 6.83
N LEU A 167 -8.65 -6.25 5.78
CA LEU A 167 -9.68 -7.27 5.63
C LEU A 167 -9.07 -8.67 5.46
N MET A 168 -8.05 -8.81 4.61
CA MET A 168 -7.34 -10.09 4.41
C MET A 168 -6.72 -10.59 5.72
N MET A 169 -6.05 -9.71 6.47
CA MET A 169 -5.51 -10.04 7.79
C MET A 169 -6.58 -10.58 8.73
N SER A 170 -7.77 -9.97 8.74
CA SER A 170 -8.90 -10.43 9.57
C SER A 170 -9.37 -11.82 9.18
N PHE A 171 -9.45 -12.13 7.88
CA PHE A 171 -9.81 -13.47 7.39
C PHE A 171 -8.75 -14.51 7.72
N TYR A 172 -7.46 -14.21 7.49
CA TYR A 172 -6.36 -15.13 7.82
C TYR A 172 -6.28 -15.40 9.33
N LEU A 173 -6.37 -14.36 10.15
CA LEU A 173 -6.37 -14.51 11.60
C LEU A 173 -7.50 -15.44 12.07
N THR A 174 -8.70 -15.25 11.54
CA THR A 174 -9.85 -16.11 11.88
C THR A 174 -9.59 -17.57 11.46
N ALA A 175 -9.08 -17.79 10.25
CA ALA A 175 -8.76 -19.14 9.76
C ALA A 175 -7.65 -19.81 10.59
N MET A 176 -6.60 -19.09 10.94
CA MET A 176 -5.49 -19.59 11.75
C MET A 176 -5.93 -19.96 13.19
N LEU A 177 -6.79 -19.11 13.80
CA LEU A 177 -7.35 -19.39 15.13
C LEU A 177 -8.22 -20.65 15.13
N MET A 178 -8.98 -20.89 14.06
CA MET A 178 -9.78 -22.13 13.92
C MET A 178 -8.90 -23.39 13.75
N LEU A 179 -7.73 -23.27 13.14
CA LEU A 179 -6.81 -24.38 12.93
C LEU A 179 -6.02 -24.71 14.20
N SER A 180 -5.42 -23.72 14.85
CA SER A 180 -4.67 -23.87 16.09
C SER A 180 -4.45 -22.51 16.77
N TRP A 181 -5.22 -22.21 17.81
CA TRP A 181 -5.14 -20.92 18.51
C TRP A 181 -3.79 -20.71 19.23
N GLN A 182 -3.18 -21.80 19.75
CA GLN A 182 -1.89 -21.71 20.47
C GLN A 182 -0.75 -21.27 19.53
N VAL A 183 -0.66 -21.89 18.35
CA VAL A 183 0.33 -21.58 17.33
C VAL A 183 0.13 -20.17 16.79
N THR A 184 -1.12 -19.78 16.57
CA THR A 184 -1.48 -18.44 16.09
C THR A 184 -1.06 -17.34 17.05
N LEU A 185 -1.24 -17.55 18.38
CA LEU A 185 -0.79 -16.57 19.38
C LEU A 185 0.73 -16.40 19.41
N CYS A 186 1.49 -17.49 19.26
CA CYS A 186 2.97 -17.39 19.16
C CYS A 186 3.39 -16.57 17.92
N LEU A 187 2.79 -16.81 16.76
CA LEU A 187 3.08 -16.07 15.53
C LEU A 187 2.67 -14.59 15.64
N PHE A 188 1.51 -14.33 16.24
CA PHE A 188 1.05 -12.96 16.45
C PHE A 188 1.98 -12.16 17.36
N GLY A 189 2.51 -12.81 18.40
CA GLY A 189 3.54 -12.21 19.26
C GLY A 189 4.82 -11.84 18.50
N ALA A 190 5.28 -12.72 17.61
CA ALA A 190 6.45 -12.44 16.76
C ALA A 190 6.18 -11.30 15.77
N SER A 191 4.99 -11.27 15.15
CA SER A 191 4.60 -10.20 14.24
C SER A 191 4.45 -8.84 14.93
N ALA A 192 4.03 -8.81 16.21
CA ALA A 192 3.95 -7.57 16.97
C ALA A 192 5.32 -6.91 17.16
N ILE A 193 6.37 -7.70 17.34
CA ILE A 193 7.75 -7.19 17.42
C ILE A 193 8.15 -6.51 16.11
N LEU A 194 7.85 -7.14 14.97
CA LEU A 194 8.10 -6.57 13.65
C LEU A 194 7.34 -5.24 13.44
N LEU A 195 6.10 -5.15 13.89
CA LEU A 195 5.32 -3.92 13.83
C LEU A 195 5.98 -2.77 14.59
N VAL A 196 6.50 -3.04 15.79
CA VAL A 196 7.22 -2.03 16.58
C VAL A 196 8.49 -1.57 15.86
N ILE A 197 9.29 -2.52 15.33
CA ILE A 197 10.51 -2.19 14.60
C ILE A 197 10.20 -1.34 13.37
N ASN A 198 9.24 -1.75 12.53
CA ASN A 198 8.82 -0.97 11.37
C ASN A 198 8.33 0.43 11.77
N GLY A 199 7.58 0.54 12.87
CA GLY A 199 7.12 1.81 13.43
C GLY A 199 8.25 2.78 13.74
N LEU A 200 9.36 2.32 14.29
CA LEU A 200 10.53 3.15 14.60
C LEU A 200 11.21 3.75 13.36
N PHE A 201 11.10 3.09 12.20
CA PHE A 201 11.67 3.58 10.95
C PHE A 201 10.78 4.56 10.19
N ILE A 202 9.48 4.64 10.51
CA ILE A 202 8.52 5.51 9.79
C ILE A 202 8.94 6.98 9.87
N GLU A 203 9.20 7.47 11.08
CA GLU A 203 9.50 8.89 11.33
C GLU A 203 10.80 9.35 10.64
N PRO A 204 11.95 8.64 10.81
CA PRO A 204 13.18 9.03 10.13
C PRO A 204 13.05 8.94 8.60
N MET A 205 12.35 7.95 8.05
CA MET A 205 12.14 7.82 6.61
C MET A 205 11.24 8.95 6.06
N GLN A 206 10.21 9.35 6.79
CA GLN A 206 9.37 10.48 6.42
C GLN A 206 10.15 11.79 6.41
N ARG A 207 11.02 12.03 7.41
CA ARG A 207 11.87 13.22 7.47
C ARG A 207 12.78 13.32 6.25
N VAL A 208 13.50 12.25 5.91
CA VAL A 208 14.37 12.22 4.73
C VAL A 208 13.57 12.39 3.43
N SER A 209 12.39 11.78 3.33
CA SER A 209 11.51 11.95 2.17
C SER A 209 11.03 13.39 2.01
N TRP A 210 10.80 14.09 3.11
CA TRP A 210 10.45 15.50 3.12
C TRP A 210 11.62 16.38 2.67
N GLU A 211 12.83 16.14 3.19
CA GLU A 211 14.04 16.83 2.77
C GLU A 211 14.31 16.66 1.26
N MET A 212 14.13 15.45 0.75
CA MET A 212 14.21 15.17 -0.69
C MET A 212 13.15 15.95 -1.50
N SER A 213 11.94 16.05 -0.99
CA SER A 213 10.86 16.80 -1.66
C SER A 213 11.18 18.29 -1.75
N THR A 214 11.75 18.89 -0.71
CA THR A 214 12.15 20.31 -0.72
C THR A 214 13.31 20.57 -1.68
N ILE A 215 14.29 19.65 -1.74
CA ILE A 215 15.41 19.75 -2.71
C ILE A 215 14.88 19.64 -4.14
N ASN A 216 13.91 18.73 -4.41
CA ASN A 216 13.30 18.62 -5.74
C ASN A 216 12.60 19.91 -6.18
N VAL A 217 11.91 20.60 -5.28
CA VAL A 217 11.29 21.90 -5.57
C VAL A 217 12.36 22.91 -5.93
N SER A 218 13.46 23.00 -5.17
CA SER A 218 14.58 23.88 -5.45
C SER A 218 15.25 23.59 -6.82
N ILE A 219 15.40 22.31 -7.18
CA ILE A 219 15.92 21.90 -8.49
C ILE A 219 14.97 22.36 -9.61
N ALA A 220 13.65 22.15 -9.44
CA ALA A 220 12.65 22.54 -10.43
C ALA A 220 12.61 24.06 -10.63
N GLU A 221 12.70 24.85 -9.55
CA GLU A 221 12.80 26.32 -9.62
C GLU A 221 14.06 26.78 -10.36
N ARG A 222 15.21 26.13 -10.09
CA ARG A 222 16.46 26.46 -10.82
C ARG A 222 16.36 26.14 -12.29
N ILE A 223 15.82 24.99 -12.67
CA ILE A 223 15.60 24.63 -14.07
C ILE A 223 14.66 25.65 -14.72
N SER A 224 13.59 26.06 -14.08
CA SER A 224 12.68 27.09 -14.58
C SER A 224 13.37 28.41 -14.78
N ASN A 225 14.21 28.84 -13.82
CA ASN A 225 14.99 30.08 -13.92
C ASN A 225 16.03 30.02 -15.05
N ILE A 226 16.71 28.89 -15.25
CA ILE A 226 17.65 28.67 -16.36
C ILE A 226 16.91 28.76 -17.70
N LEU A 227 15.72 28.11 -17.81
CA LEU A 227 14.93 28.18 -19.05
C LEU A 227 14.41 29.58 -19.34
N SER A 228 13.94 30.29 -18.32
CA SER A 228 13.48 31.69 -18.47
C SER A 228 14.60 32.66 -18.82
N GLY A 229 15.81 32.40 -18.36
CA GLY A 229 17.01 33.22 -18.63
C GLY A 229 17.95 32.67 -19.71
N ILE A 230 17.50 31.72 -20.54
CA ILE A 230 18.36 30.97 -21.47
C ILE A 230 19.07 31.90 -22.47
N GLU A 231 18.43 32.98 -22.87
CA GLU A 231 19.00 33.98 -23.79
C GLU A 231 20.19 34.71 -23.15
N GLN A 232 20.02 35.19 -21.92
CA GLN A 232 21.07 35.85 -21.14
C GLN A 232 22.24 34.89 -20.86
N ILE A 233 21.94 33.64 -20.51
CA ILE A 233 22.96 32.62 -20.27
C ILE A 233 23.80 32.35 -21.50
N LYS A 234 23.19 32.37 -22.69
CA LYS A 234 23.89 32.21 -23.96
C LYS A 234 24.74 33.46 -24.32
N ILE A 235 24.17 34.67 -24.16
CA ILE A 235 24.87 35.93 -24.46
C ILE A 235 26.12 36.08 -23.58
N PHE A 236 26.00 35.80 -22.27
CA PHE A 236 27.09 35.93 -21.31
C PHE A 236 27.95 34.69 -21.14
N SER A 237 27.71 33.62 -21.91
CA SER A 237 28.45 32.35 -21.85
C SER A 237 28.49 31.72 -20.44
N LEU A 238 27.41 31.86 -19.66
CA LEU A 238 27.31 31.40 -18.26
C LEU A 238 26.98 29.92 -18.11
N LYS A 239 27.04 29.13 -19.18
CA LYS A 239 26.68 27.69 -19.19
C LYS A 239 27.39 26.88 -18.10
N SER A 240 28.70 27.08 -17.94
CA SER A 240 29.50 26.33 -16.95
C SER A 240 29.05 26.62 -15.52
N VAL A 241 28.76 27.87 -15.18
CA VAL A 241 28.31 28.31 -13.86
C VAL A 241 26.94 27.72 -13.54
N MET A 242 26.01 27.73 -14.50
CA MET A 242 24.66 27.17 -14.31
C MET A 242 24.69 25.66 -14.14
N VAL A 243 25.50 24.95 -14.93
CA VAL A 243 25.68 23.50 -14.81
C VAL A 243 26.32 23.14 -13.47
N GLU A 244 27.33 23.87 -13.03
CA GLU A 244 27.95 23.61 -11.72
C GLU A 244 26.98 23.80 -10.56
N GLN A 245 26.17 24.85 -10.58
CA GLN A 245 25.13 25.06 -9.58
C GLN A 245 24.09 23.95 -9.58
N TYR A 246 23.66 23.49 -10.76
CA TYR A 246 22.72 22.36 -10.87
C TYR A 246 23.34 21.07 -10.31
N ILE A 247 24.58 20.76 -10.66
CA ILE A 247 25.30 19.58 -10.15
C ILE A 247 25.36 19.60 -8.63
N LYS A 248 25.67 20.77 -8.03
CA LYS A 248 25.75 20.92 -6.57
C LYS A 248 24.42 20.64 -5.87
N GLU A 249 23.29 21.11 -6.43
CA GLU A 249 21.97 20.77 -5.86
C GLU A 249 21.60 19.31 -6.07
N ASN A 250 21.92 18.75 -7.25
CA ASN A 250 21.68 17.34 -7.54
C ASN A 250 22.53 16.42 -6.66
N GLU A 251 23.74 16.83 -6.27
CA GLU A 251 24.55 16.08 -5.30
C GLU A 251 23.93 16.07 -3.90
N LYS A 252 23.32 17.17 -3.46
CA LYS A 252 22.56 17.18 -2.20
C LYS A 252 21.40 16.18 -2.26
N TYR A 253 20.64 16.23 -3.35
CA TYR A 253 19.53 15.27 -3.57
C TYR A 253 20.04 13.82 -3.53
N ARG A 254 21.15 13.53 -4.23
CA ARG A 254 21.76 12.19 -4.24
C ARG A 254 22.18 11.72 -2.85
N LYS A 255 22.73 12.61 -2.03
CA LYS A 255 23.12 12.27 -0.65
C LYS A 255 21.91 11.87 0.19
N GLU A 256 20.82 12.64 0.15
CA GLU A 256 19.61 12.30 0.89
C GLU A 256 18.92 11.05 0.33
N GLN A 257 18.93 10.87 -1.00
CA GLN A 257 18.43 9.64 -1.62
C GLN A 257 19.23 8.41 -1.18
N ASN A 258 20.57 8.49 -1.13
CA ASN A 258 21.40 7.40 -0.65
C ASN A 258 21.12 7.08 0.82
N LYS A 259 20.96 8.09 1.66
CA LYS A 259 20.57 7.93 3.07
C LYS A 259 19.21 7.22 3.20
N ARG A 260 18.22 7.64 2.43
CA ARG A 260 16.91 6.98 2.38
C ARG A 260 17.02 5.54 1.90
N ASN A 261 17.76 5.29 0.82
CA ASN A 261 17.97 3.94 0.28
C ASN A 261 18.67 3.04 1.29
N PHE A 262 19.67 3.56 2.02
CA PHE A 262 20.35 2.82 3.08
C PHE A 262 19.39 2.47 4.23
N MET A 263 18.54 3.43 4.66
CA MET A 263 17.53 3.18 5.70
C MET A 263 16.52 2.14 5.23
N SER A 264 16.04 2.22 3.99
CA SER A 264 15.12 1.24 3.41
C SER A 264 15.76 -0.15 3.33
N ALA A 265 16.98 -0.24 2.81
CA ALA A 265 17.71 -1.50 2.72
C ALA A 265 18.00 -2.12 4.10
N SER A 266 18.31 -1.28 5.10
CA SER A 266 18.49 -1.73 6.47
C SER A 266 17.20 -2.28 7.08
N LEU A 267 16.07 -1.60 6.83
CA LEU A 267 14.76 -2.06 7.29
C LEU A 267 14.35 -3.35 6.61
N ASP A 268 14.54 -3.45 5.29
CA ASP A 268 14.26 -4.67 4.53
C ASP A 268 15.12 -5.84 4.98
N GLY A 269 16.40 -5.59 5.24
CA GLY A 269 17.32 -6.58 5.79
C GLY A 269 16.92 -7.05 7.20
N LEU A 270 16.53 -6.13 8.07
CA LEU A 270 16.01 -6.48 9.40
C LEU A 270 14.74 -7.32 9.29
N ASN A 271 13.79 -6.91 8.45
CA ASN A 271 12.56 -7.66 8.24
C ASN A 271 12.82 -9.09 7.76
N GLN A 272 13.76 -9.30 6.81
CA GLN A 272 14.15 -10.62 6.34
C GLN A 272 14.78 -11.48 7.44
N ILE A 273 15.66 -10.89 8.27
CA ILE A 273 16.27 -11.60 9.41
C ILE A 273 15.18 -12.02 10.41
N PHE A 274 14.26 -11.14 10.74
CA PHE A 274 13.16 -11.44 11.66
C PHE A 274 12.17 -12.46 11.08
N GLU A 275 11.91 -12.44 9.79
CA GLU A 275 11.09 -13.46 9.11
C GLU A 275 11.75 -14.84 9.18
N LEU A 276 13.06 -14.90 8.92
CA LEU A 276 13.83 -16.14 9.03
C LEU A 276 13.88 -16.65 10.48
N LEU A 277 14.18 -15.79 11.45
CA LEU A 277 14.16 -16.16 12.87
C LEU A 277 12.75 -16.56 13.32
N GLY A 278 11.72 -15.85 12.89
CA GLY A 278 10.32 -16.16 13.18
C GLY A 278 9.92 -17.53 12.64
N SER A 279 10.33 -17.89 11.43
CA SER A 279 10.07 -19.21 10.85
C SER A 279 10.83 -20.32 11.57
N LEU A 280 12.08 -20.09 12.00
CA LEU A 280 12.84 -21.05 12.80
C LEU A 280 12.19 -21.28 14.18
N VAL A 281 11.82 -20.21 14.86
CA VAL A 281 11.09 -20.29 16.15
C VAL A 281 9.75 -21.00 15.98
N PHE A 282 9.02 -20.70 14.91
CA PHE A 282 7.76 -21.37 14.58
C PHE A 282 7.95 -22.89 14.43
N ILE A 283 8.96 -23.33 13.66
CA ILE A 283 9.24 -24.74 13.47
C ILE A 283 9.63 -25.40 14.80
N ALA A 284 10.51 -24.76 15.58
CA ALA A 284 10.93 -25.30 16.87
C ALA A 284 9.78 -25.44 17.87
N VAL A 285 8.96 -24.38 18.06
CA VAL A 285 7.80 -24.39 18.93
C VAL A 285 6.73 -25.35 18.40
N GLY A 286 6.53 -25.39 17.09
CA GLY A 286 5.59 -26.29 16.44
C GLY A 286 5.97 -27.77 16.67
N LEU A 287 7.23 -28.14 16.54
CA LEU A 287 7.71 -29.50 16.82
C LEU A 287 7.51 -29.90 18.28
N VAL A 288 7.75 -28.98 19.22
CA VAL A 288 7.50 -29.23 20.65
C VAL A 288 5.99 -29.44 20.87
N MET A 289 5.12 -28.62 20.26
CA MET A 289 3.66 -28.79 20.40
C MET A 289 3.16 -30.09 19.77
N VAL A 290 3.75 -30.53 18.66
CA VAL A 290 3.44 -31.83 18.04
C VAL A 290 3.88 -32.97 18.94
N SER A 291 5.09 -32.91 19.52
CA SER A 291 5.58 -33.95 20.44
C SER A 291 4.76 -34.09 21.73
N GLN A 292 4.12 -33.00 22.17
CA GLN A 292 3.19 -32.99 23.30
C GLN A 292 1.75 -33.36 22.90
N GLY A 293 1.48 -33.63 21.63
CA GLY A 293 0.14 -33.99 21.14
C GLY A 293 -0.88 -32.84 21.13
N ILE A 294 -0.42 -31.60 21.27
CA ILE A 294 -1.28 -30.41 21.28
C ILE A 294 -1.77 -30.06 19.87
N THR A 295 -0.94 -30.29 18.85
CA THR A 295 -1.27 -30.05 17.44
C THR A 295 -0.70 -31.16 16.56
N THR A 296 -1.09 -31.20 15.30
CA THR A 296 -0.61 -32.18 14.32
C THR A 296 0.23 -31.48 13.24
N VAL A 297 1.15 -32.21 12.59
CA VAL A 297 2.06 -31.65 11.58
C VAL A 297 1.30 -31.03 10.42
N ASP A 298 0.19 -31.64 10.01
CA ASP A 298 -0.68 -31.17 8.94
C ASP A 298 -1.32 -29.81 9.26
N ARG A 299 -1.79 -29.60 10.50
CA ARG A 299 -2.33 -28.32 10.96
C ARG A 299 -1.25 -27.25 11.05
N LEU A 300 -0.07 -27.63 11.55
CA LEU A 300 1.07 -26.73 11.65
C LEU A 300 1.49 -26.19 10.27
N ALA A 301 1.58 -27.08 9.27
CA ALA A 301 1.91 -26.70 7.91
C ALA A 301 0.87 -25.75 7.28
N ALA A 302 -0.43 -26.00 7.53
CA ALA A 302 -1.49 -25.13 7.05
C ALA A 302 -1.43 -23.72 7.67
N VAL A 303 -1.17 -23.63 8.98
CA VAL A 303 -0.99 -22.32 9.67
C VAL A 303 0.21 -21.58 9.13
N TYR A 304 1.32 -22.28 8.85
CA TYR A 304 2.53 -21.66 8.29
C TYR A 304 2.30 -21.07 6.89
N LEU A 305 1.56 -21.78 6.04
CA LEU A 305 1.21 -21.26 4.71
C LEU A 305 0.32 -20.01 4.78
N LEU A 306 -0.66 -20.00 5.68
CA LEU A 306 -1.51 -18.82 5.89
C LEU A 306 -0.71 -17.64 6.47
N TYR A 307 0.24 -17.90 7.35
CA TYR A 307 1.13 -16.86 7.88
C TYR A 307 1.98 -16.23 6.78
N GLY A 308 2.51 -17.02 5.85
CA GLY A 308 3.27 -16.51 4.71
C GLY A 308 2.45 -15.68 3.70
N SER A 309 1.11 -15.86 3.71
CA SER A 309 0.19 -15.07 2.87
C SER A 309 -0.28 -13.76 3.55
N MET A 310 -0.04 -13.60 4.86
CA MET A 310 -0.46 -12.46 5.69
C MET A 310 0.52 -11.30 5.61
#